data_e5be65f8e4b7cd5e9fe34999532521a0
#
_entry.id   e5be65f8e4b7cd5e9fe34999532521a0
#
_cell.length_a   1.000
_cell.length_b   1.000
_cell.length_c   1.000
_cell.angle_alpha   90.00
_cell.angle_beta   90.00
_cell.angle_gamma   90.00
#
_symmetry.space_group_name_H-M   'P 1'
#
loop_
_entity.id
_entity.type
_entity.pdbx_description
1 polymer ?
#
loop_
_entity_poly.entity_id
_entity_poly.type
_entity_poly.pdbx_seq_one_letter_code
_entity_poly.pdbx_strand_id
1 'polypeptide(L)'
;VKKGQLKALFIEAKGTGQKYIGVMIQTEGSSEPEVIINPKENFNAKFDYYMAAYDDDLILIAAKGKKDIRITGAAAGASFEDIQSQFIDEKASSGWKEQIADAVDRVVDKMLKETPPETEEERQNCETMRETIKGMFITQRRSKTEAAFITENIDRYEELFEICMNGDDAQFKKGITELQKAQNEYILQKERENG
;
A
#
# COMPACT_ATOMS: atom_id res chain seq x y z
N VAL A 1 -14.00 0.19 -10.06
CA VAL A 1 -15.36 0.54 -10.56
C VAL A 1 -15.46 0.04 -11.98
N LYS A 2 -16.40 -0.83 -12.26
CA LYS A 2 -16.65 -1.32 -13.62
C LYS A 2 -17.36 -0.24 -14.42
N LYS A 3 -17.16 -0.27 -15.73
CA LYS A 3 -17.83 0.66 -16.65
C LYS A 3 -19.34 0.70 -16.39
N GLY A 4 -19.90 1.90 -16.34
CA GLY A 4 -21.34 2.12 -16.11
C GLY A 4 -21.79 1.92 -14.65
N GLN A 5 -20.89 1.61 -13.72
CA GLN A 5 -21.20 1.49 -12.29
C GLN A 5 -20.76 2.72 -11.51
N LEU A 6 -21.55 3.05 -10.50
CA LEU A 6 -21.25 4.09 -9.51
C LEU A 6 -20.66 3.44 -8.25
N LYS A 7 -19.59 4.00 -7.73
CA LYS A 7 -19.04 3.62 -6.44
C LYS A 7 -18.96 4.86 -5.54
N ALA A 8 -19.48 4.72 -4.33
CA ALA A 8 -19.28 5.68 -3.27
C ALA A 8 -17.98 5.34 -2.52
N LEU A 9 -17.14 6.33 -2.31
CA LEU A 9 -15.91 6.23 -1.55
C LEU A 9 -15.99 7.19 -0.37
N PHE A 10 -15.85 6.66 0.84
CA PHE A 10 -15.72 7.48 2.04
C PHE A 10 -14.25 7.83 2.24
N ILE A 11 -13.97 9.13 2.36
CA ILE A 11 -12.66 9.63 2.73
C ILE A 11 -12.83 10.19 4.14
N GLU A 12 -12.12 9.61 5.10
CA GLU A 12 -12.05 10.20 6.44
C GLU A 12 -11.37 11.56 6.39
N ALA A 13 -12.16 12.59 6.28
CA ALA A 13 -11.70 13.97 6.42
C ALA A 13 -11.61 14.29 7.92
N LYS A 14 -10.45 14.11 8.51
CA LYS A 14 -10.21 14.50 9.91
C LYS A 14 -10.01 16.02 9.98
N GLY A 15 -11.08 16.73 10.31
CA GLY A 15 -11.00 18.12 10.75
C GLY A 15 -11.69 19.14 9.86
N THR A 16 -12.02 20.28 10.46
CA THR A 16 -12.52 21.48 9.81
C THR A 16 -11.41 22.14 8.99
N GLY A 17 -11.62 22.37 7.70
CA GLY A 17 -10.68 23.13 6.84
C GLY A 17 -10.12 22.34 5.66
N GLN A 18 -10.53 21.12 5.43
CA GLN A 18 -10.11 20.36 4.26
C GLN A 18 -10.86 20.84 3.02
N LYS A 19 -10.14 21.53 2.16
CA LYS A 19 -10.70 22.20 0.97
C LYS A 19 -10.46 21.44 -0.33
N TYR A 20 -9.56 20.47 -0.32
CA TYR A 20 -9.14 19.73 -1.50
C TYR A 20 -9.37 18.24 -1.31
N ILE A 21 -9.68 17.57 -2.40
CA ILE A 21 -9.81 16.14 -2.48
C ILE A 21 -8.91 15.63 -3.60
N GLY A 22 -8.17 14.57 -3.33
CA GLY A 22 -7.34 13.87 -4.28
C GLY A 22 -7.73 12.41 -4.40
N VAL A 23 -7.70 11.88 -5.62
CA VAL A 23 -7.94 10.45 -5.88
C VAL A 23 -6.88 9.95 -6.85
N MET A 24 -6.31 8.79 -6.54
CA MET A 24 -5.42 8.08 -7.43
C MET A 24 -6.21 6.99 -8.16
N ILE A 25 -6.21 7.06 -9.48
CA ILE A 25 -7.02 6.20 -10.35
C ILE A 25 -6.12 5.51 -11.36
N GLN A 26 -6.30 4.22 -11.52
CA GLN A 26 -5.71 3.44 -12.59
C GLN A 26 -6.80 2.99 -13.55
N THR A 27 -6.69 3.37 -14.82
CA THR A 27 -7.61 2.95 -15.87
C THR A 27 -7.15 1.63 -16.47
N GLU A 28 -8.07 0.77 -16.84
CA GLU A 28 -7.80 -0.48 -17.53
C GLU A 28 -6.92 -0.26 -18.76
N GLY A 29 -5.79 -0.97 -18.82
CA GLY A 29 -4.80 -0.85 -19.89
C GLY A 29 -3.77 0.27 -19.72
N SER A 30 -3.85 1.05 -18.63
CA SER A 30 -2.80 2.01 -18.24
C SER A 30 -1.81 1.34 -17.29
N SER A 31 -0.51 1.55 -17.54
CA SER A 31 0.57 1.06 -16.68
C SER A 31 0.80 1.93 -15.44
N GLU A 32 0.35 3.19 -15.48
CA GLU A 32 0.56 4.14 -14.40
C GLU A 32 -0.75 4.70 -13.86
N PRO A 33 -0.86 4.89 -12.52
CA PRO A 33 -2.00 5.58 -11.94
C PRO A 33 -1.93 7.07 -12.22
N GLU A 34 -3.09 7.67 -12.40
CA GLU A 34 -3.29 9.11 -12.56
C GLU A 34 -3.77 9.69 -11.22
N VAL A 35 -3.20 10.81 -10.80
CA VAL A 35 -3.60 11.52 -9.59
C VAL A 35 -4.41 12.75 -9.99
N ILE A 36 -5.61 12.85 -9.43
CA ILE A 36 -6.51 13.98 -9.64
C ILE A 36 -6.72 14.67 -8.31
N ILE A 37 -6.36 15.94 -8.25
CA ILE A 37 -6.55 16.77 -7.07
C ILE A 37 -7.35 18.00 -7.48
N ASN A 38 -8.50 18.20 -6.86
CA ASN A 38 -9.38 19.33 -7.14
C ASN A 38 -9.89 19.98 -5.85
N PRO A 39 -10.22 21.28 -5.90
CA PRO A 39 -11.00 21.88 -4.83
C PRO A 39 -12.31 21.12 -4.64
N LYS A 40 -12.72 20.93 -3.40
CA LYS A 40 -13.91 20.17 -3.03
C LYS A 40 -15.19 20.69 -3.72
N GLU A 41 -15.30 22.00 -3.91
CA GLU A 41 -16.44 22.66 -4.56
C GLU A 41 -16.51 22.39 -6.07
N ASN A 42 -15.40 22.05 -6.71
CA ASN A 42 -15.27 21.88 -8.16
C ASN A 42 -14.76 20.50 -8.56
N PHE A 43 -15.05 19.49 -7.75
CA PHE A 43 -14.60 18.13 -8.01
C PHE A 43 -15.38 17.48 -9.15
N ASN A 44 -15.05 17.87 -10.37
CA ASN A 44 -15.68 17.38 -11.59
C ASN A 44 -14.59 17.11 -12.64
N ALA A 45 -14.31 15.84 -12.90
CA ALA A 45 -13.29 15.46 -13.86
C ALA A 45 -13.87 15.20 -15.27
N LYS A 46 -13.23 15.77 -16.30
CA LYS A 46 -13.56 15.58 -17.72
C LYS A 46 -12.84 14.38 -18.30
N PHE A 47 -13.02 13.20 -17.72
CA PHE A 47 -12.36 11.99 -18.17
C PHE A 47 -13.39 10.90 -18.47
N ASP A 48 -12.93 9.68 -18.75
CA ASP A 48 -13.77 8.50 -18.92
C ASP A 48 -14.52 8.10 -17.63
N TYR A 49 -14.40 8.88 -16.58
CA TYR A 49 -15.07 8.74 -15.31
C TYR A 49 -15.59 10.10 -14.81
N TYR A 50 -16.62 10.04 -14.01
CA TYR A 50 -17.20 11.17 -13.31
C TYR A 50 -16.90 11.09 -11.83
N MET A 51 -16.47 12.18 -11.22
CA MET A 51 -16.27 12.28 -9.79
C MET A 51 -16.96 13.53 -9.26
N ALA A 52 -17.67 13.37 -8.16
CA ALA A 52 -18.32 14.47 -7.46
C ALA A 52 -18.12 14.34 -5.96
N ALA A 53 -17.73 15.40 -5.30
CA ALA A 53 -17.83 15.50 -3.84
C ALA A 53 -19.30 15.74 -3.49
N TYR A 54 -19.86 14.83 -2.72
CA TYR A 54 -21.28 14.88 -2.36
C TYR A 54 -21.48 15.44 -0.95
N ASP A 55 -20.57 15.13 -0.05
CA ASP A 55 -20.57 15.56 1.35
C ASP A 55 -19.12 15.69 1.82
N ASP A 56 -18.90 16.13 3.06
CA ASP A 56 -17.57 16.39 3.60
C ASP A 56 -16.65 15.18 3.53
N ASP A 57 -17.20 13.97 3.62
CA ASP A 57 -16.47 12.71 3.65
C ASP A 57 -16.82 11.76 2.49
N LEU A 58 -17.65 12.17 1.55
CA LEU A 58 -18.14 11.30 0.49
C LEU A 58 -17.76 11.80 -0.89
N ILE A 59 -17.12 10.93 -1.67
CA ILE A 59 -16.89 11.12 -3.10
C ILE A 59 -17.67 10.07 -3.88
N LEU A 60 -18.40 10.50 -4.89
CA LEU A 60 -19.03 9.62 -5.85
C LEU A 60 -18.17 9.52 -7.10
N ILE A 61 -17.85 8.30 -7.48
CA ILE A 61 -17.06 7.99 -8.65
C ILE A 61 -17.85 7.06 -9.57
N ALA A 62 -18.00 7.47 -10.83
CA ALA A 62 -18.65 6.69 -11.87
C ALA A 62 -17.73 6.53 -13.07
N ALA A 63 -17.55 5.30 -13.52
CA ALA A 63 -16.89 5.01 -14.79
C ALA A 63 -17.86 5.27 -15.94
N LYS A 64 -17.69 6.38 -16.66
CA LYS A 64 -18.54 6.76 -17.81
C LYS A 64 -18.08 6.15 -19.13
N GLY A 65 -16.80 5.79 -19.22
CA GLY A 65 -16.19 5.30 -20.43
C GLY A 65 -16.39 3.81 -20.68
N LYS A 66 -15.64 3.30 -21.66
CA LYS A 66 -15.64 1.89 -22.04
C LYS A 66 -14.68 1.04 -21.19
N LYS A 67 -13.94 1.67 -20.29
CA LYS A 67 -12.89 1.05 -19.48
C LYS A 67 -13.28 1.00 -18.01
N ASP A 68 -12.84 -0.05 -17.35
CA ASP A 68 -12.93 -0.14 -15.90
C ASP A 68 -11.87 0.78 -15.26
N ILE A 69 -12.18 1.32 -14.09
CA ILE A 69 -11.23 2.09 -13.29
C ILE A 69 -11.00 1.42 -11.94
N ARG A 70 -9.78 1.50 -11.46
CA ARG A 70 -9.38 1.04 -10.14
C ARG A 70 -8.92 2.24 -9.32
N ILE A 71 -9.50 2.39 -8.14
CA ILE A 71 -9.10 3.44 -7.21
C ILE A 71 -8.02 2.82 -6.31
N THR A 72 -6.84 3.42 -6.32
CA THR A 72 -5.66 2.96 -5.57
C THR A 72 -5.35 3.82 -4.35
N GLY A 73 -5.90 5.04 -4.29
CA GLY A 73 -5.75 5.93 -3.14
C GLY A 73 -6.75 7.07 -3.18
N ALA A 74 -7.05 7.62 -2.01
CA ALA A 74 -7.85 8.82 -1.85
C ALA A 74 -7.40 9.57 -0.60
N ALA A 75 -7.36 10.90 -0.68
CA ALA A 75 -6.97 11.76 0.42
C ALA A 75 -7.74 13.09 0.37
N ALA A 76 -7.89 13.71 1.54
CA ALA A 76 -8.40 15.06 1.65
C ALA A 76 -7.40 15.92 2.44
N GLY A 77 -7.27 17.20 2.11
CA GLY A 77 -6.31 18.08 2.73
C GLY A 77 -6.70 19.56 2.64
N ALA A 78 -5.99 20.37 3.41
CA ALA A 78 -6.20 21.81 3.46
C ALA A 78 -5.61 22.55 2.25
N SER A 79 -4.62 21.96 1.57
CA SER A 79 -3.98 22.50 0.38
C SER A 79 -3.74 21.43 -0.68
N PHE A 80 -3.48 21.89 -1.92
CA PHE A 80 -3.08 21.01 -3.01
C PHE A 80 -1.76 20.27 -2.70
N GLU A 81 -0.81 21.00 -2.15
CA GLU A 81 0.51 20.50 -1.79
C GLU A 81 0.44 19.38 -0.74
N ASP A 82 -0.44 19.52 0.25
CA ASP A 82 -0.65 18.51 1.28
C ASP A 82 -1.08 17.16 0.68
N ILE A 83 -2.04 17.22 -0.26
CA ILE A 83 -2.53 16.02 -0.93
C ILE A 83 -1.48 15.46 -1.88
N GLN A 84 -0.83 16.33 -2.66
CA GLN A 84 0.22 15.93 -3.58
C GLN A 84 1.36 15.22 -2.83
N SER A 85 1.78 15.72 -1.68
CA SER A 85 2.79 15.09 -0.85
C SER A 85 2.38 13.70 -0.39
N GLN A 86 1.12 13.53 0.04
CA GLN A 86 0.60 12.22 0.45
C GLN A 86 0.65 11.20 -0.69
N PHE A 87 0.27 11.59 -1.92
CA PHE A 87 0.31 10.69 -3.08
C PHE A 87 1.73 10.43 -3.58
N ILE A 88 2.64 11.39 -3.51
CA ILE A 88 4.06 11.20 -3.83
C ILE A 88 4.68 10.23 -2.83
N ASP A 89 4.37 10.38 -1.55
CA ASP A 89 4.85 9.47 -0.51
C ASP A 89 4.27 8.05 -0.69
N GLU A 90 3.01 7.90 -1.08
CA GLU A 90 2.42 6.61 -1.43
C GLU A 90 3.08 6.02 -2.71
N LYS A 91 3.36 6.83 -3.71
CA LYS A 91 4.03 6.38 -4.95
C LYS A 91 5.50 6.03 -4.70
N ALA A 92 6.21 6.83 -3.92
CA ALA A 92 7.58 6.55 -3.50
C ALA A 92 7.67 5.37 -2.52
N SER A 93 6.62 5.13 -1.74
CA SER A 93 6.53 4.01 -0.81
C SER A 93 6.01 2.72 -1.44
N SER A 94 5.51 2.73 -2.67
CA SER A 94 5.01 1.50 -3.34
C SER A 94 6.14 0.51 -3.61
N GLY A 95 7.35 0.98 -3.88
CA GLY A 95 8.51 0.11 -4.15
C GLY A 95 8.86 -0.83 -3.00
N TRP A 96 8.67 -0.43 -1.75
CA TRP A 96 8.90 -1.32 -0.62
C TRP A 96 7.90 -2.49 -0.57
N LYS A 97 6.66 -2.28 -1.01
CA LYS A 97 5.64 -3.33 -1.05
C LYS A 97 6.01 -4.43 -2.04
N GLU A 98 6.48 -4.02 -3.23
CA GLU A 98 7.00 -4.95 -4.23
C GLU A 98 8.21 -5.72 -3.70
N GLN A 99 9.14 -5.03 -3.05
CA GLN A 99 10.32 -5.67 -2.47
C GLN A 99 9.96 -6.68 -1.37
N ILE A 100 8.99 -6.37 -0.49
CA ILE A 100 8.47 -7.32 0.49
C ILE A 100 7.80 -8.51 -0.22
N ALA A 101 6.96 -8.27 -1.22
CA ALA A 101 6.31 -9.33 -1.97
C ALA A 101 7.34 -10.26 -2.64
N ASP A 102 8.33 -9.70 -3.30
CA ASP A 102 9.42 -10.44 -3.95
C ASP A 102 10.27 -11.21 -2.93
N ALA A 103 10.52 -10.62 -1.76
CA ALA A 103 11.25 -11.27 -0.68
C ALA A 103 10.49 -12.50 -0.15
N VAL A 104 9.18 -12.37 0.07
CA VAL A 104 8.33 -13.50 0.46
C VAL A 104 8.34 -14.59 -0.62
N ASP A 105 8.22 -14.20 -1.89
CA ASP A 105 8.22 -15.13 -3.01
C ASP A 105 9.56 -15.90 -3.09
N ARG A 106 10.69 -15.22 -2.96
CA ARG A 106 12.02 -15.86 -2.94
C ARG A 106 12.15 -16.89 -1.82
N VAL A 107 11.70 -16.53 -0.62
CA VAL A 107 11.77 -17.43 0.55
C VAL A 107 10.89 -18.67 0.34
N VAL A 108 9.64 -18.48 -0.08
CA VAL A 108 8.73 -19.62 -0.30
C VAL A 108 9.18 -20.48 -1.47
N ASP A 109 9.61 -19.89 -2.57
CA ASP A 109 10.10 -20.64 -3.74
C ASP A 109 11.36 -21.43 -3.42
N LYS A 110 12.27 -20.87 -2.61
CA LYS A 110 13.45 -21.59 -2.09
C LYS A 110 13.04 -22.79 -1.27
N MET A 111 12.11 -22.60 -0.35
CA MET A 111 11.61 -23.67 0.51
C MET A 111 10.94 -24.79 -0.29
N LEU A 112 10.09 -24.45 -1.26
CA LEU A 112 9.44 -25.41 -2.15
C LEU A 112 10.44 -26.19 -3.02
N LYS A 113 11.59 -25.61 -3.32
CA LYS A 113 12.69 -26.28 -4.04
C LYS A 113 13.47 -27.24 -3.16
N GLU A 114 13.77 -26.81 -1.91
CA GLU A 114 14.58 -27.59 -0.97
C GLU A 114 13.77 -28.72 -0.33
N THR A 115 12.48 -28.48 -0.08
CA THR A 115 11.53 -29.43 0.51
C THR A 115 10.24 -29.41 -0.30
N PRO A 116 10.18 -30.10 -1.43
CA PRO A 116 8.98 -30.14 -2.25
C PRO A 116 7.81 -30.76 -1.48
N PRO A 117 6.61 -30.16 -1.58
CA PRO A 117 5.41 -30.70 -0.95
C PRO A 117 5.07 -32.08 -1.53
N GLU A 118 4.77 -33.04 -0.67
CA GLU A 118 4.39 -34.39 -1.08
C GLU A 118 2.91 -34.49 -1.47
N THR A 119 2.09 -33.58 -0.94
CA THR A 119 0.65 -33.56 -1.16
C THR A 119 0.16 -32.21 -1.71
N GLU A 120 -1.00 -32.23 -2.33
CA GLU A 120 -1.65 -30.98 -2.78
C GLU A 120 -2.07 -30.10 -1.60
N GLU A 121 -2.43 -30.70 -0.48
CA GLU A 121 -2.75 -29.99 0.77
C GLU A 121 -1.54 -29.22 1.30
N GLU A 122 -0.36 -29.83 1.33
CA GLU A 122 0.88 -29.15 1.72
C GLU A 122 1.23 -28.01 0.79
N ARG A 123 1.04 -28.19 -0.52
CA ARG A 123 1.23 -27.12 -1.50
C ARG A 123 0.29 -25.94 -1.23
N GLN A 124 -0.99 -26.24 -1.02
CA GLN A 124 -1.99 -25.21 -0.73
C GLN A 124 -1.68 -24.48 0.58
N ASN A 125 -1.16 -25.17 1.59
CA ASN A 125 -0.74 -24.57 2.84
C ASN A 125 0.44 -23.60 2.64
N CYS A 126 1.43 -23.95 1.81
CA CYS A 126 2.54 -23.06 1.46
C CYS A 126 2.06 -21.80 0.75
N GLU A 127 1.13 -21.93 -0.20
CA GLU A 127 0.56 -20.75 -0.89
C GLU A 127 -0.28 -19.89 0.03
N THR A 128 -1.06 -20.49 0.92
CA THR A 128 -1.82 -19.75 1.95
C THR A 128 -0.87 -18.99 2.88
N MET A 129 0.25 -19.59 3.27
CA MET A 129 1.26 -18.94 4.09
C MET A 129 1.91 -17.76 3.35
N ARG A 130 2.24 -17.94 2.06
CA ARG A 130 2.74 -16.88 1.17
C ARG A 130 1.84 -15.66 1.21
N GLU A 131 0.56 -15.83 0.94
CA GLU A 131 -0.41 -14.75 0.92
C GLU A 131 -0.64 -14.14 2.31
N THR A 132 -0.61 -14.95 3.36
CA THR A 132 -0.74 -14.48 4.74
C THR A 132 0.43 -13.57 5.14
N ILE A 133 1.68 -13.97 4.85
CA ILE A 133 2.86 -13.17 5.15
C ILE A 133 2.84 -11.86 4.36
N LYS A 134 2.55 -11.92 3.06
CA LYS A 134 2.39 -10.70 2.24
C LYS A 134 1.34 -9.77 2.86
N GLY A 135 0.16 -10.29 3.20
CA GLY A 135 -0.92 -9.53 3.80
C GLY A 135 -0.53 -8.85 5.10
N MET A 136 0.21 -9.50 5.98
CA MET A 136 0.66 -8.95 7.26
C MET A 136 1.55 -7.70 7.10
N PHE A 137 2.37 -7.63 6.05
CA PHE A 137 3.34 -6.56 5.87
C PHE A 137 2.88 -5.49 4.87
N ILE A 138 2.26 -5.88 3.75
CA ILE A 138 1.91 -4.97 2.64
C ILE A 138 0.70 -4.10 2.95
N THR A 139 -0.23 -4.57 3.78
CA THR A 139 -1.47 -3.82 4.09
C THR A 139 -1.25 -2.64 5.03
N GLN A 140 -0.13 -2.56 5.70
CA GLN A 140 0.19 -1.47 6.61
C GLN A 140 0.59 -0.21 5.83
N ARG A 141 0.07 0.94 6.27
CA ARG A 141 0.60 2.22 5.80
C ARG A 141 1.94 2.48 6.44
N ARG A 142 2.90 2.95 5.64
CA ARG A 142 4.26 3.29 6.08
C ARG A 142 4.59 4.71 5.67
N SER A 143 5.26 5.44 6.55
CA SER A 143 5.87 6.71 6.21
C SER A 143 7.03 6.51 5.22
N LYS A 144 7.47 7.59 4.59
CA LYS A 144 8.62 7.56 3.69
C LYS A 144 9.88 7.03 4.38
N THR A 145 10.10 7.42 5.63
CA THR A 145 11.26 6.97 6.43
C THR A 145 11.17 5.48 6.77
N GLU A 146 9.98 4.99 7.13
CA GLU A 146 9.75 3.56 7.35
C GLU A 146 9.92 2.74 6.07
N ALA A 147 9.43 3.23 4.94
CA ALA A 147 9.61 2.61 3.64
C ALA A 147 11.10 2.51 3.25
N ALA A 148 11.87 3.57 3.49
CA ALA A 148 13.31 3.57 3.27
C ALA A 148 14.02 2.54 4.17
N PHE A 149 13.66 2.47 5.45
CA PHE A 149 14.20 1.46 6.36
C PHE A 149 13.96 0.04 5.84
N ILE A 150 12.74 -0.27 5.38
CA ILE A 150 12.40 -1.59 4.84
C ILE A 150 13.29 -1.91 3.62
N THR A 151 13.41 -0.96 2.69
CA THR A 151 14.22 -1.11 1.48
C THR A 151 15.69 -1.36 1.80
N GLU A 152 16.25 -0.63 2.77
CA GLU A 152 17.64 -0.77 3.18
C GLU A 152 17.93 -2.04 4.00
N ASN A 153 16.89 -2.66 4.56
CA ASN A 153 16.99 -3.85 5.41
C ASN A 153 16.22 -5.05 4.88
N ILE A 154 16.01 -5.14 3.59
CA ILE A 154 15.19 -6.20 2.98
C ILE A 154 15.70 -7.61 3.33
N ASP A 155 17.02 -7.81 3.42
CA ASP A 155 17.62 -9.09 3.79
C ASP A 155 17.19 -9.54 5.19
N ARG A 156 17.08 -8.62 6.14
CA ARG A 156 16.59 -8.93 7.50
C ARG A 156 15.11 -9.34 7.51
N TYR A 157 14.32 -8.81 6.59
CA TYR A 157 12.93 -9.23 6.38
C TYR A 157 12.89 -10.63 5.76
N GLU A 158 13.76 -10.95 4.81
CA GLU A 158 13.86 -12.31 4.25
C GLU A 158 14.20 -13.33 5.34
N GLU A 159 15.19 -13.05 6.20
CA GLU A 159 15.52 -13.90 7.34
C GLU A 159 14.30 -14.10 8.26
N LEU A 160 13.54 -13.05 8.51
CA LEU A 160 12.32 -13.11 9.31
C LEU A 160 11.24 -13.99 8.65
N PHE A 161 11.09 -13.92 7.33
CA PHE A 161 10.16 -14.76 6.58
C PHE A 161 10.59 -16.23 6.57
N GLU A 162 11.89 -16.52 6.47
CA GLU A 162 12.42 -17.87 6.62
C GLU A 162 12.08 -18.46 8.01
N ILE A 163 12.28 -17.69 9.07
CA ILE A 163 11.91 -18.11 10.44
C ILE A 163 10.40 -18.39 10.54
N CYS A 164 9.57 -17.52 9.96
CA CYS A 164 8.12 -17.68 9.93
C CYS A 164 7.72 -18.99 9.21
N MET A 165 8.30 -19.24 8.05
CA MET A 165 8.01 -20.44 7.25
C MET A 165 8.47 -21.72 7.94
N ASN A 166 9.52 -21.68 8.75
CA ASN A 166 10.00 -22.81 9.54
C ASN A 166 9.18 -23.08 10.82
N GLY A 167 8.19 -22.21 11.12
CA GLY A 167 7.26 -22.42 12.23
C GLY A 167 7.83 -22.12 13.61
N ASP A 168 8.94 -21.39 13.72
CA ASP A 168 9.50 -20.95 15.00
C ASP A 168 8.89 -19.63 15.46
N ASP A 169 7.72 -19.72 16.08
CA ASP A 169 6.96 -18.57 16.57
C ASP A 169 7.72 -17.71 17.58
N ALA A 170 8.56 -18.32 18.42
CA ALA A 170 9.33 -17.61 19.42
C ALA A 170 10.43 -16.75 18.77
N GLN A 171 11.15 -17.31 17.82
CA GLN A 171 12.16 -16.58 17.05
C GLN A 171 11.53 -15.53 16.13
N PHE A 172 10.38 -15.83 15.53
CA PHE A 172 9.65 -14.87 14.72
C PHE A 172 9.23 -13.63 15.52
N LYS A 173 8.63 -13.81 16.68
CA LYS A 173 8.25 -12.69 17.59
C LYS A 173 9.47 -11.88 18.02
N LYS A 174 10.57 -12.56 18.36
CA LYS A 174 11.83 -11.89 18.70
C LYS A 174 12.36 -11.07 17.52
N GLY A 175 12.38 -11.63 16.32
CA GLY A 175 12.82 -10.96 15.10
C GLY A 175 11.97 -9.72 14.76
N ILE A 176 10.65 -9.81 14.90
CA ILE A 176 9.74 -8.66 14.73
C ILE A 176 10.10 -7.54 15.73
N THR A 177 10.29 -7.89 17.00
CA THR A 177 10.63 -6.91 18.04
C THR A 177 11.95 -6.22 17.76
N GLU A 178 12.96 -6.96 17.34
CA GLU A 178 14.27 -6.43 16.98
C GLU A 178 14.21 -5.52 15.75
N LEU A 179 13.44 -5.88 14.72
CA LEU A 179 13.22 -5.03 13.55
C LEU A 179 12.47 -3.75 13.89
N GLN A 180 11.44 -3.82 14.71
CA GLN A 180 10.71 -2.63 15.17
C GLN A 180 11.60 -1.68 15.95
N LYS A 181 12.47 -2.21 16.83
CA LYS A 181 13.43 -1.41 17.56
C LYS A 181 14.42 -0.71 16.62
N ALA A 182 14.99 -1.45 15.69
CA ALA A 182 15.91 -0.90 14.70
C ALA A 182 15.22 0.16 13.80
N GLN A 183 13.98 -0.05 13.41
CA GLN A 183 13.20 0.92 12.65
C GLN A 183 12.97 2.22 13.44
N ASN A 184 12.64 2.13 14.72
CA ASN A 184 12.45 3.30 15.57
C ASN A 184 13.77 4.09 15.75
N GLU A 185 14.89 3.39 15.94
CA GLU A 185 16.21 4.01 16.02
C GLU A 185 16.58 4.73 14.70
N TYR A 186 16.29 4.11 13.56
CA TYR A 186 16.50 4.71 12.24
C TYR A 186 15.66 5.98 12.04
N ILE A 187 14.37 5.95 12.42
CA ILE A 187 13.49 7.12 12.34
C ILE A 187 14.04 8.27 13.17
N LEU A 188 14.41 8.01 14.43
CA LEU A 188 14.96 9.02 15.32
C LEU A 188 16.28 9.61 14.80
N GLN A 189 17.10 8.78 14.16
CA GLN A 189 18.33 9.26 13.53
C GLN A 189 18.02 10.20 12.36
N LYS A 190 17.09 9.82 11.47
CA LYS A 190 16.68 10.64 10.33
C LYS A 190 16.04 11.97 10.74
N GLU A 191 15.28 11.98 11.82
CA GLU A 191 14.72 13.23 12.38
C GLU A 191 15.82 14.18 12.88
N ARG A 192 16.88 13.64 13.50
CA ARG A 192 18.03 14.46 13.95
C ARG A 192 18.87 14.99 12.80
N GLU A 193 18.97 14.25 11.69
CA GLU A 193 19.71 14.68 10.49
C GLU A 193 18.97 15.78 9.72
N ASN A 194 17.64 15.86 9.84
CA ASN A 194 16.78 16.81 9.13
C ASN A 194 16.35 18.04 9.96
N GLY A 195 16.67 18.07 11.25
CA GLY A 195 16.39 19.18 12.18
C GLY A 195 17.65 19.99 12.46
#